data_c485e7f43af81ff252f304dfc342b219
#
_entry.id   c485e7f43af81ff252f304dfc342b219
#
_cell.length_a   1.000
_cell.length_b   1.000
_cell.length_c   1.000
_cell.angle_alpha   90.00
_cell.angle_beta   90.00
_cell.angle_gamma   90.00
#
_symmetry.space_group_name_H-M   'P 1'
#
loop_
_entity.id
_entity.type
_entity.pdbx_description
1 polymer ?
#
loop_
_entity_poly.entity_id
_entity_poly.type
_entity_poly.pdbx_seq_one_letter_code
_entity_poly.pdbx_strand_id
1 'polypeptide(L)'
;LDQETQTLLANWRVALRQWSADTQVTAEMTISGKKQSLSLEHQGSGVFSAPVSLPVKLGTGIDTAVVTVTTGGISSREEIGGWEDVSMLLPVQYSGGGASYSSELQNGNAEIDRREVSLRNWNREAASVHDPVFRMLCNGTVVQERPGVRAYDEEDAVTYSTSWKPQPCEPGDELAETFTCTDDYGLTYTFVIARYWITGDGTLGEDYQDGDQYPTLTWE
;
A
#
# COMPACT_ATOMS: atom_id res chain seq x y z
N LEU A 1 -11.19 -7.65 -1.81
CA LEU A 1 -10.58 -8.30 -0.65
C LEU A 1 -11.56 -9.29 -0.03
N ASP A 2 -11.04 -10.34 0.56
CA ASP A 2 -11.79 -11.35 1.30
C ASP A 2 -11.27 -11.35 2.75
N GLN A 3 -12.10 -10.83 3.67
CA GLN A 3 -11.77 -10.69 5.08
C GLN A 3 -11.63 -12.05 5.78
N GLU A 4 -12.49 -13.03 5.44
CA GLU A 4 -12.52 -14.34 6.08
C GLU A 4 -11.25 -15.13 5.81
N THR A 5 -10.73 -15.07 4.58
CA THR A 5 -9.48 -15.74 4.17
C THR A 5 -8.26 -14.84 4.25
N GLN A 6 -8.43 -13.56 4.52
CA GLN A 6 -7.37 -12.52 4.50
C GLN A 6 -6.61 -12.50 3.18
N THR A 7 -7.34 -12.55 2.06
CA THR A 7 -6.76 -12.62 0.73
C THR A 7 -7.29 -11.53 -0.19
N LEU A 8 -6.45 -11.14 -1.16
CA LEU A 8 -6.84 -10.37 -2.31
C LEU A 8 -7.24 -11.32 -3.43
N LEU A 9 -8.49 -11.25 -3.90
CA LEU A 9 -8.96 -11.96 -5.07
C LEU A 9 -8.70 -11.11 -6.31
N ALA A 10 -7.90 -11.64 -7.21
CA ALA A 10 -7.56 -11.01 -8.47
C ALA A 10 -7.89 -11.95 -9.64
N ASN A 11 -7.98 -11.41 -10.86
CA ASN A 11 -8.09 -12.20 -12.07
C ASN A 11 -6.79 -12.08 -12.88
N TRP A 12 -6.09 -13.19 -13.04
CA TRP A 12 -4.98 -13.26 -13.98
C TRP A 12 -5.52 -13.31 -15.40
N ARG A 13 -5.08 -12.40 -16.27
CA ARG A 13 -5.56 -12.30 -17.65
C ARG A 13 -4.39 -12.35 -18.63
N VAL A 14 -4.56 -13.17 -19.68
CA VAL A 14 -3.62 -13.29 -20.79
C VAL A 14 -4.38 -13.01 -22.09
N ALA A 15 -3.92 -12.09 -22.91
CA ALA A 15 -4.46 -11.79 -24.22
C ALA A 15 -3.51 -12.32 -25.29
N LEU A 16 -4.00 -13.22 -26.15
CA LEU A 16 -3.25 -13.80 -27.25
C LEU A 16 -3.57 -13.08 -28.56
N ARG A 17 -2.55 -12.80 -29.36
CA ARG A 17 -2.73 -12.23 -30.71
C ARG A 17 -3.26 -13.26 -31.71
N GLN A 18 -2.93 -14.55 -31.49
CA GLN A 18 -3.38 -15.67 -32.32
C GLN A 18 -3.86 -16.79 -31.40
N TRP A 19 -5.00 -17.36 -31.67
CA TRP A 19 -5.62 -18.43 -30.90
C TRP A 19 -6.62 -19.20 -31.77
N SER A 20 -7.00 -20.37 -31.32
CA SER A 20 -8.01 -21.25 -31.95
C SER A 20 -8.84 -21.96 -30.88
N ALA A 21 -9.87 -22.69 -31.27
CA ALA A 21 -10.80 -23.31 -30.31
C ALA A 21 -10.12 -24.40 -29.45
N ASP A 22 -8.98 -24.94 -29.87
CA ASP A 22 -8.18 -25.92 -29.14
C ASP A 22 -7.02 -25.31 -28.35
N THR A 23 -6.92 -23.96 -28.31
CA THR A 23 -5.90 -23.27 -27.52
C THR A 23 -6.16 -23.44 -26.04
N GLN A 24 -5.14 -23.93 -25.32
CA GLN A 24 -5.10 -24.04 -23.87
C GLN A 24 -4.04 -23.09 -23.32
N VAL A 25 -4.36 -22.41 -22.22
CA VAL A 25 -3.45 -21.48 -21.54
C VAL A 25 -3.34 -21.88 -20.07
N THR A 26 -2.11 -22.07 -19.61
CA THR A 26 -1.81 -22.30 -18.21
C THR A 26 -0.80 -21.28 -17.72
N ALA A 27 -0.88 -20.91 -16.43
CA ALA A 27 0.10 -20.08 -15.78
C ALA A 27 0.65 -20.78 -14.54
N GLU A 28 1.97 -20.76 -14.37
CA GLU A 28 2.64 -21.15 -13.15
C GLU A 28 3.16 -19.88 -12.47
N MET A 29 2.74 -19.63 -11.23
CA MET A 29 3.21 -18.52 -10.44
C MET A 29 3.94 -19.01 -9.20
N THR A 30 4.99 -18.31 -8.81
CA THR A 30 5.62 -18.46 -7.50
C THR A 30 5.27 -17.24 -6.66
N ILE A 31 4.55 -17.46 -5.55
CA ILE A 31 4.11 -16.42 -4.63
C ILE A 31 4.79 -16.70 -3.29
N SER A 32 5.68 -15.81 -2.85
CA SER A 32 6.47 -15.95 -1.63
C SER A 32 7.09 -17.36 -1.50
N GLY A 33 7.73 -17.82 -2.59
CA GLY A 33 8.40 -19.13 -2.69
C GLY A 33 7.47 -20.34 -2.88
N LYS A 34 6.14 -20.14 -2.89
CA LYS A 34 5.17 -21.22 -3.13
C LYS A 34 4.69 -21.22 -4.59
N LYS A 35 4.79 -22.37 -5.25
CA LYS A 35 4.28 -22.54 -6.62
C LYS A 35 2.78 -22.76 -6.63
N GLN A 36 2.10 -22.07 -7.56
CA GLN A 36 0.69 -22.21 -7.85
C GLN A 36 0.51 -22.35 -9.36
N SER A 37 -0.29 -23.33 -9.81
CA SER A 37 -0.62 -23.53 -11.22
C SER A 37 -2.07 -23.18 -11.46
N LEU A 38 -2.33 -22.41 -12.51
CA LEU A 38 -3.65 -21.98 -12.93
C LEU A 38 -3.93 -22.47 -14.35
N SER A 39 -5.12 -23.00 -14.60
CA SER A 39 -5.66 -23.21 -15.95
C SER A 39 -6.56 -22.01 -16.26
N LEU A 40 -6.25 -21.28 -17.34
CA LEU A 40 -6.99 -20.09 -17.71
C LEU A 40 -8.13 -20.47 -18.66
N GLU A 41 -9.32 -19.97 -18.36
CA GLU A 41 -10.52 -20.15 -19.17
C GLU A 41 -10.63 -19.09 -20.25
N HIS A 42 -11.05 -19.48 -21.46
CA HIS A 42 -11.25 -18.57 -22.57
C HIS A 42 -12.48 -17.68 -22.33
N GLN A 43 -12.28 -16.39 -22.31
CA GLN A 43 -13.31 -15.37 -22.07
C GLN A 43 -13.85 -14.71 -23.36
N GLY A 44 -13.36 -15.13 -24.51
CA GLY A 44 -13.67 -14.54 -25.82
C GLY A 44 -12.53 -13.66 -26.36
N SER A 45 -12.53 -13.44 -27.67
CA SER A 45 -11.58 -12.54 -28.37
C SER A 45 -10.10 -12.80 -28.05
N GLY A 46 -9.73 -14.06 -27.80
CA GLY A 46 -8.34 -14.42 -27.45
C GLY A 46 -7.90 -14.06 -26.04
N VAL A 47 -8.83 -13.69 -25.18
CA VAL A 47 -8.56 -13.42 -23.76
C VAL A 47 -8.82 -14.69 -22.95
N PHE A 48 -7.86 -15.04 -22.10
CA PHE A 48 -7.92 -16.16 -21.15
C PHE A 48 -7.76 -15.61 -19.73
N SER A 49 -8.51 -16.13 -18.76
CA SER A 49 -8.39 -15.69 -17.38
C SER A 49 -8.60 -16.80 -16.36
N ALA A 50 -8.01 -16.63 -15.19
CA ALA A 50 -8.25 -17.46 -14.02
C ALA A 50 -8.26 -16.60 -12.75
N PRO A 51 -9.08 -16.95 -11.75
CA PRO A 51 -9.01 -16.33 -10.44
C PRO A 51 -7.69 -16.74 -9.74
N VAL A 52 -7.11 -15.79 -9.03
CA VAL A 52 -5.94 -16.00 -8.17
C VAL A 52 -6.20 -15.36 -6.81
N SER A 53 -5.82 -16.07 -5.76
CA SER A 53 -5.91 -15.59 -4.37
C SER A 53 -4.49 -15.30 -3.86
N LEU A 54 -4.26 -14.06 -3.46
CA LEU A 54 -2.98 -13.56 -2.95
C LEU A 54 -3.11 -13.26 -1.45
N PRO A 55 -2.26 -13.82 -0.58
CA PRO A 55 -2.28 -13.44 0.83
C PRO A 55 -2.04 -11.93 1.00
N VAL A 56 -2.88 -11.27 1.79
CA VAL A 56 -2.71 -9.85 2.15
C VAL A 56 -1.69 -9.76 3.28
N LYS A 57 -0.43 -9.77 2.91
CA LYS A 57 0.70 -9.66 3.83
C LYS A 57 1.82 -8.91 3.12
N LEU A 58 2.40 -7.92 3.82
CA LEU A 58 3.57 -7.19 3.32
C LEU A 58 4.72 -8.14 2.96
N GLY A 59 5.43 -7.82 1.90
CA GLY A 59 6.46 -8.68 1.35
C GLY A 59 5.92 -9.93 0.63
N THR A 60 4.59 -10.02 0.42
CA THR A 60 4.02 -11.02 -0.47
C THR A 60 4.11 -10.51 -1.90
N GLY A 61 5.03 -11.07 -2.66
CA GLY A 61 5.23 -10.76 -4.07
C GLY A 61 4.95 -11.97 -4.96
N ILE A 62 4.67 -11.70 -6.23
CA ILE A 62 4.76 -12.71 -7.28
C ILE A 62 6.21 -12.71 -7.74
N ASP A 63 6.97 -13.72 -7.30
CA ASP A 63 8.41 -13.80 -7.59
C ASP A 63 8.65 -14.06 -9.08
N THR A 64 7.87 -15.00 -9.66
CA THR A 64 7.91 -15.33 -11.07
C THR A 64 6.53 -15.75 -11.55
N ALA A 65 6.24 -15.46 -12.81
CA ALA A 65 5.08 -15.98 -13.52
C ALA A 65 5.51 -16.52 -14.89
N VAL A 66 5.06 -17.72 -15.21
CA VAL A 66 5.34 -18.37 -16.49
C VAL A 66 4.03 -18.75 -17.15
N VAL A 67 3.78 -18.25 -18.34
CA VAL A 67 2.61 -18.60 -19.14
C VAL A 67 3.02 -19.64 -20.18
N THR A 68 2.23 -20.72 -20.28
CA THR A 68 2.36 -21.73 -21.33
C THR A 68 1.09 -21.73 -22.18
N VAL A 69 1.28 -21.56 -23.47
CA VAL A 69 0.19 -21.61 -24.48
C VAL A 69 0.39 -22.84 -25.33
N THR A 70 -0.63 -23.69 -25.44
CA THR A 70 -0.65 -24.89 -26.27
C THR A 70 -1.74 -24.81 -27.31
N THR A 71 -1.42 -24.96 -28.59
CA THR A 71 -2.35 -24.97 -29.71
C THR A 71 -1.95 -26.04 -30.70
N GLY A 72 -2.88 -26.89 -31.10
CA GLY A 72 -2.57 -28.00 -32.04
C GLY A 72 -1.48 -28.94 -31.54
N GLY A 73 -1.33 -29.10 -30.22
CA GLY A 73 -0.27 -29.93 -29.62
C GLY A 73 1.12 -29.28 -29.59
N ILE A 74 1.26 -28.03 -30.05
CA ILE A 74 2.51 -27.26 -29.98
C ILE A 74 2.41 -26.29 -28.79
N SER A 75 3.42 -26.33 -27.92
CA SER A 75 3.49 -25.44 -26.75
C SER A 75 4.56 -24.38 -26.91
N SER A 76 4.22 -23.17 -26.52
CA SER A 76 5.17 -22.07 -26.29
C SER A 76 5.12 -21.65 -24.82
N ARG A 77 6.25 -21.21 -24.30
CA ARG A 77 6.40 -20.79 -22.90
C ARG A 77 7.07 -19.43 -22.84
N GLU A 78 6.50 -18.54 -22.03
CA GLU A 78 7.02 -17.20 -21.81
C GLU A 78 7.07 -16.92 -20.31
N GLU A 79 8.20 -16.43 -19.84
CA GLU A 79 8.34 -15.95 -18.47
C GLU A 79 7.96 -14.47 -18.43
N ILE A 80 7.01 -14.15 -17.57
CA ILE A 80 6.57 -12.79 -17.28
C ILE A 80 7.21 -12.42 -15.96
N GLY A 81 7.89 -11.28 -15.90
CA GLY A 81 8.54 -10.81 -14.69
C GLY A 81 7.59 -10.76 -13.49
N GLY A 82 8.12 -10.96 -12.30
CA GLY A 82 7.38 -10.90 -11.06
C GLY A 82 6.88 -9.50 -10.73
N TRP A 83 5.96 -9.38 -9.78
CA TRP A 83 5.51 -8.14 -9.16
C TRP A 83 6.04 -8.10 -7.73
N GLU A 84 6.58 -6.95 -7.35
CA GLU A 84 7.38 -6.87 -6.14
C GLU A 84 6.56 -7.00 -4.85
N ASP A 85 5.31 -6.46 -4.79
CA ASP A 85 4.50 -6.54 -3.57
C ASP A 85 2.99 -6.50 -3.83
N VAL A 86 2.23 -7.28 -3.04
CA VAL A 86 0.75 -7.26 -3.06
C VAL A 86 0.18 -5.92 -2.64
N SER A 87 0.91 -5.11 -1.86
CA SER A 87 0.49 -3.76 -1.44
C SER A 87 0.18 -2.85 -2.62
N MET A 88 0.83 -3.05 -3.77
CA MET A 88 0.54 -2.31 -5.01
C MET A 88 -0.85 -2.59 -5.60
N LEU A 89 -1.51 -3.65 -5.16
CA LEU A 89 -2.84 -4.05 -5.61
C LEU A 89 -3.93 -3.75 -4.56
N LEU A 90 -3.53 -3.22 -3.39
CA LEU A 90 -4.48 -2.93 -2.32
C LEU A 90 -5.37 -1.72 -2.66
N PRO A 91 -6.61 -1.68 -2.12
CA PRO A 91 -7.54 -0.56 -2.31
C PRO A 91 -7.03 0.78 -1.81
N VAL A 92 -6.09 0.78 -0.85
CA VAL A 92 -5.54 2.00 -0.27
C VAL A 92 -4.03 2.02 -0.39
N GLN A 93 -3.53 3.06 -1.05
CA GLN A 93 -2.11 3.31 -1.24
C GLN A 93 -1.80 4.75 -0.84
N TYR A 94 -0.68 4.95 -0.16
CA TYR A 94 -0.14 6.28 0.09
C TYR A 94 0.40 6.86 -1.22
N SER A 95 -0.12 8.00 -1.63
CA SER A 95 0.30 8.68 -2.87
C SER A 95 1.12 9.93 -2.63
N GLY A 96 1.18 10.39 -1.41
CA GLY A 96 1.96 11.56 -1.02
C GLY A 96 1.37 12.27 0.18
N GLY A 97 1.97 13.39 0.54
CA GLY A 97 1.52 14.23 1.64
C GLY A 97 2.43 15.43 1.79
N GLY A 98 2.07 16.28 2.73
CA GLY A 98 2.84 17.47 3.04
C GLY A 98 2.85 17.77 4.53
N ALA A 99 3.83 18.55 4.95
CA ALA A 99 3.91 19.09 6.30
C ALA A 99 4.34 20.54 6.27
N SER A 100 3.88 21.28 7.29
CA SER A 100 4.46 22.57 7.68
C SER A 100 5.00 22.41 9.09
N TYR A 101 6.30 22.56 9.28
CA TYR A 101 6.95 22.42 10.58
C TYR A 101 8.15 23.35 10.73
N SER A 102 8.52 23.65 11.98
CA SER A 102 9.76 24.34 12.30
C SER A 102 10.92 23.34 12.33
N SER A 103 12.03 23.64 11.68
CA SER A 103 13.23 22.79 11.68
C SER A 103 13.98 22.79 13.03
N GLU A 104 13.57 23.61 13.98
CA GLU A 104 14.18 23.72 15.32
C GLU A 104 13.11 23.76 16.39
N LEU A 105 13.43 23.27 17.59
CA LEU A 105 12.56 23.40 18.75
C LEU A 105 12.29 24.87 19.08
N GLN A 106 11.01 25.21 19.23
CA GLN A 106 10.56 26.52 19.64
C GLN A 106 10.19 26.49 21.13
N ASN A 107 11.01 27.11 21.98
CA ASN A 107 10.85 27.08 23.44
C ASN A 107 10.72 25.65 24.03
N GLY A 108 11.51 24.69 23.51
CA GLY A 108 11.47 23.31 23.94
C GLY A 108 10.29 22.49 23.36
N ASN A 109 9.64 23.00 22.32
CA ASN A 109 8.56 22.27 21.65
C ASN A 109 8.88 22.05 20.18
N ALA A 110 8.53 20.88 19.66
CA ALA A 110 8.41 20.64 18.24
C ALA A 110 7.10 21.25 17.73
N GLU A 111 7.21 22.13 16.74
CA GLU A 111 6.07 22.79 16.11
C GLU A 111 5.87 22.19 14.71
N ILE A 112 4.84 21.36 14.59
CA ILE A 112 4.36 20.78 13.33
C ILE A 112 2.93 21.27 13.15
N ASP A 113 2.74 22.32 12.33
CA ASP A 113 1.46 23.02 12.26
C ASP A 113 0.40 22.19 11.52
N ARG A 114 0.77 21.62 10.41
CA ARG A 114 -0.15 20.90 9.53
C ARG A 114 0.51 19.66 8.95
N ARG A 115 -0.27 18.59 8.87
CA ARG A 115 0.07 17.37 8.16
C ARG A 115 -1.03 17.03 7.16
N GLU A 116 -0.63 16.59 5.98
CA GLU A 116 -1.51 16.08 4.93
C GLU A 116 -1.09 14.68 4.51
N VAL A 117 -2.09 13.87 4.16
CA VAL A 117 -1.93 12.52 3.60
C VAL A 117 -2.87 12.38 2.42
N SER A 118 -2.34 12.02 1.27
CA SER A 118 -3.09 11.73 0.06
C SER A 118 -3.11 10.24 -0.20
N LEU A 119 -4.30 9.70 -0.46
CA LEU A 119 -4.55 8.29 -0.66
C LEU A 119 -5.22 8.06 -2.02
N ARG A 120 -4.79 7.01 -2.71
CA ARG A 120 -5.39 6.53 -3.96
C ARG A 120 -5.58 5.01 -3.92
N ASN A 121 -6.36 4.49 -4.84
CA ASN A 121 -6.45 3.06 -5.07
C ASN A 121 -5.46 2.60 -6.17
N TRP A 122 -5.40 1.30 -6.42
CA TRP A 122 -4.53 0.71 -7.44
C TRP A 122 -4.88 1.16 -8.89
N ASN A 123 -6.11 1.64 -9.15
CA ASN A 123 -6.53 2.23 -10.43
C ASN A 123 -6.09 3.69 -10.59
N ARG A 124 -5.42 4.28 -9.60
CA ARG A 124 -5.09 5.70 -9.50
C ARG A 124 -6.34 6.59 -9.42
N GLU A 125 -7.31 6.17 -8.66
CA GLU A 125 -8.50 6.93 -8.28
C GLU A 125 -8.46 7.21 -6.79
N ALA A 126 -9.28 8.16 -6.31
CA ALA A 126 -9.41 8.45 -4.89
C ALA A 126 -9.80 7.19 -4.10
N ALA A 127 -9.05 6.85 -3.05
CA ALA A 127 -9.36 5.71 -2.20
C ALA A 127 -10.61 5.98 -1.35
N SER A 128 -11.47 4.95 -1.19
CA SER A 128 -12.57 5.00 -0.21
C SER A 128 -12.06 4.49 1.13
N VAL A 129 -12.11 5.34 2.14
CA VAL A 129 -11.66 4.99 3.50
C VAL A 129 -12.56 5.58 4.57
N HIS A 130 -12.58 4.89 5.73
CA HIS A 130 -13.30 5.27 6.93
C HIS A 130 -12.33 5.50 8.08
N ASP A 131 -12.80 6.21 9.10
CA ASP A 131 -12.13 6.43 10.38
C ASP A 131 -10.66 6.89 10.25
N PRO A 132 -10.38 7.92 9.42
CA PRO A 132 -9.02 8.43 9.27
C PRO A 132 -8.56 9.09 10.56
N VAL A 133 -7.42 8.62 11.09
CA VAL A 133 -6.84 9.10 12.35
C VAL A 133 -5.35 9.37 12.17
N PHE A 134 -4.92 10.55 12.61
CA PHE A 134 -3.51 10.88 12.75
C PHE A 134 -3.06 10.68 14.19
N ARG A 135 -1.87 10.10 14.39
CA ARG A 135 -1.22 9.99 15.70
C ARG A 135 0.18 10.54 15.63
N MET A 136 0.54 11.29 16.66
CA MET A 136 1.92 11.67 16.95
C MET A 136 2.42 10.82 18.09
N LEU A 137 3.58 10.22 17.91
CA LEU A 137 4.26 9.41 18.91
C LEU A 137 5.55 10.12 19.33
N CYS A 138 5.86 10.10 20.62
CA CYS A 138 7.17 10.48 21.13
C CYS A 138 7.78 9.25 21.80
N ASN A 139 8.97 8.84 21.35
CA ASN A 139 9.64 7.63 21.81
C ASN A 139 8.72 6.40 21.79
N GLY A 140 7.94 6.22 20.70
CA GLY A 140 7.01 5.13 20.52
C GLY A 140 5.70 5.22 21.32
N THR A 141 5.50 6.26 22.14
CA THR A 141 4.27 6.48 22.92
C THR A 141 3.38 7.52 22.23
N VAL A 142 2.09 7.21 22.03
CA VAL A 142 1.13 8.19 21.49
C VAL A 142 0.96 9.37 22.42
N VAL A 143 1.33 10.56 21.97
CA VAL A 143 1.22 11.82 22.71
C VAL A 143 0.10 12.71 22.22
N GLN A 144 -0.28 12.60 20.96
CA GLN A 144 -1.43 13.26 20.37
C GLN A 144 -2.16 12.35 19.39
N GLU A 145 -3.50 12.45 19.40
CA GLU A 145 -4.36 11.77 18.42
C GLU A 145 -5.38 12.79 17.89
N ARG A 146 -5.61 12.77 16.58
CA ARG A 146 -6.52 13.69 15.89
C ARG A 146 -7.28 12.95 14.79
N PRO A 147 -8.57 13.24 14.60
CA PRO A 147 -9.28 12.78 13.42
C PRO A 147 -8.68 13.41 12.17
N GLY A 148 -8.63 12.62 11.10
CA GLY A 148 -8.31 13.13 9.77
C GLY A 148 -9.50 13.87 9.18
N VAL A 149 -9.31 15.14 8.85
CA VAL A 149 -10.34 15.93 8.18
C VAL A 149 -10.09 15.88 6.67
N ARG A 150 -11.12 15.48 5.91
CA ARG A 150 -11.04 15.49 4.45
C ARG A 150 -10.83 16.94 3.99
N ALA A 151 -9.69 17.19 3.37
CA ALA A 151 -9.26 18.52 2.99
C ALA A 151 -9.73 18.88 1.59
N TYR A 152 -9.44 18.00 0.61
CA TYR A 152 -9.86 18.14 -0.78
C TYR A 152 -9.75 16.80 -1.50
N ASP A 153 -10.40 16.71 -2.65
CA ASP A 153 -10.31 15.60 -3.59
C ASP A 153 -9.58 16.09 -4.83
N GLU A 154 -8.61 15.31 -5.27
CA GLU A 154 -8.03 15.39 -6.58
C GLU A 154 -8.67 14.33 -7.49
N GLU A 155 -8.43 14.39 -8.79
CA GLU A 155 -9.02 13.44 -9.75
C GLU A 155 -8.60 11.99 -9.41
N ASP A 156 -7.39 11.82 -8.87
CA ASP A 156 -6.76 10.53 -8.61
C ASP A 156 -6.45 10.26 -7.12
N ALA A 157 -6.81 11.15 -6.20
CA ALA A 157 -6.55 10.99 -4.77
C ALA A 157 -7.55 11.71 -3.87
N VAL A 158 -7.73 11.18 -2.67
CA VAL A 158 -8.39 11.88 -1.56
C VAL A 158 -7.34 12.32 -0.55
N THR A 159 -7.40 13.59 -0.12
CA THR A 159 -6.45 14.13 0.85
C THR A 159 -7.12 14.41 2.19
N TYR A 160 -6.49 13.91 3.24
CA TYR A 160 -6.84 14.18 4.65
C TYR A 160 -5.79 15.08 5.27
N SER A 161 -6.22 15.95 6.19
CA SER A 161 -5.32 16.83 6.93
C SER A 161 -5.64 16.85 8.40
N THR A 162 -4.63 17.22 9.19
CA THR A 162 -4.77 17.54 10.61
C THR A 162 -3.86 18.68 10.99
N SER A 163 -4.05 19.24 12.19
CA SER A 163 -3.15 20.21 12.81
C SER A 163 -2.77 19.73 14.19
N TRP A 164 -1.49 19.87 14.51
CA TRP A 164 -0.94 19.47 15.80
C TRP A 164 -0.86 20.66 16.75
N LYS A 165 -0.86 20.35 18.04
CA LYS A 165 -0.40 21.31 19.05
C LYS A 165 1.11 21.19 19.19
N PRO A 166 1.82 22.26 19.61
CA PRO A 166 3.22 22.18 19.97
C PRO A 166 3.48 21.00 20.92
N GLN A 167 4.47 20.18 20.60
CA GLN A 167 4.80 18.98 21.38
C GLN A 167 6.10 19.22 22.16
N PRO A 168 6.08 19.18 23.50
CA PRO A 168 7.30 19.22 24.30
C PRO A 168 8.23 18.08 23.91
N CYS A 169 9.51 18.40 23.66
CA CYS A 169 10.55 17.46 23.29
C CYS A 169 11.89 17.87 23.89
N GLU A 170 12.73 16.89 24.12
CA GLU A 170 14.12 17.04 24.54
C GLU A 170 15.09 16.53 23.47
N PRO A 171 16.34 17.00 23.44
CA PRO A 171 17.37 16.42 22.61
C PRO A 171 17.50 14.91 22.86
N GLY A 172 17.51 14.13 21.77
CA GLY A 172 17.50 12.68 21.81
C GLY A 172 16.12 12.03 21.67
N ASP A 173 15.03 12.80 21.73
CA ASP A 173 13.70 12.27 21.48
C ASP A 173 13.51 11.94 19.99
N GLU A 174 12.72 10.89 19.74
CA GLU A 174 12.20 10.53 18.44
C GLU A 174 10.71 10.89 18.36
N LEU A 175 10.31 11.65 17.35
CA LEU A 175 8.92 11.87 17.00
C LEU A 175 8.58 11.06 15.75
N ALA A 176 7.44 10.37 15.79
CA ALA A 176 6.88 9.72 14.62
C ALA A 176 5.44 10.18 14.41
N GLU A 177 5.04 10.35 13.17
CA GLU A 177 3.66 10.61 12.79
C GLU A 177 3.13 9.41 12.03
N THR A 178 1.95 8.95 12.41
CA THR A 178 1.26 7.86 11.74
C THR A 178 -0.12 8.30 11.27
N PHE A 179 -0.58 7.70 10.18
CA PHE A 179 -1.94 7.84 9.69
C PHE A 179 -2.57 6.46 9.60
N THR A 180 -3.74 6.29 10.19
CA THR A 180 -4.50 5.04 10.18
C THR A 180 -5.85 5.27 9.54
N CYS A 181 -6.29 4.36 8.69
CA CYS A 181 -7.64 4.35 8.10
C CYS A 181 -8.06 2.91 7.77
N THR A 182 -9.36 2.68 7.62
CA THR A 182 -9.95 1.39 7.26
C THR A 182 -10.61 1.49 5.89
N ASP A 183 -10.47 0.49 5.02
CA ASP A 183 -11.16 0.44 3.73
C ASP A 183 -12.57 -0.16 3.86
N ASP A 184 -13.31 -0.17 2.74
CA ASP A 184 -14.66 -0.72 2.66
C ASP A 184 -14.74 -2.24 2.89
N TYR A 185 -13.61 -2.94 2.97
CA TYR A 185 -13.49 -4.38 3.20
C TYR A 185 -13.07 -4.73 4.65
N GLY A 186 -12.89 -3.72 5.52
CA GLY A 186 -12.47 -3.90 6.91
C GLY A 186 -10.97 -4.12 7.09
N LEU A 187 -10.14 -3.82 6.07
CA LEU A 187 -8.70 -3.83 6.21
C LEU A 187 -8.23 -2.48 6.71
N THR A 188 -7.53 -2.47 7.83
CA THR A 188 -6.97 -1.26 8.45
C THR A 188 -5.51 -1.10 8.06
N TYR A 189 -5.19 0.10 7.58
CA TYR A 189 -3.88 0.53 7.12
C TYR A 189 -3.30 1.51 8.13
N THR A 190 -2.07 1.27 8.57
CA THR A 190 -1.32 2.23 9.38
C THR A 190 -0.03 2.58 8.65
N PHE A 191 0.05 3.82 8.18
CA PHE A 191 1.23 4.38 7.50
C PHE A 191 2.07 5.15 8.51
N VAL A 192 3.38 4.97 8.48
CA VAL A 192 4.33 5.92 9.09
C VAL A 192 4.56 7.00 8.04
N ILE A 193 4.13 8.22 8.33
CA ILE A 193 4.13 9.33 7.36
C ILE A 193 5.27 10.33 7.58
N ALA A 194 5.87 10.32 8.77
CA ALA A 194 7.10 11.04 9.07
C ALA A 194 7.78 10.51 10.32
N ARG A 195 9.09 10.67 10.38
CA ARG A 195 9.92 10.49 11.58
C ARG A 195 10.86 11.66 11.70
N TYR A 196 11.06 12.11 12.93
CA TYR A 196 12.00 13.17 13.27
C TYR A 196 12.86 12.74 14.44
N TRP A 197 14.11 13.07 14.35
CA TRP A 197 15.08 12.92 15.41
C TRP A 197 15.43 14.30 15.96
N ILE A 198 15.36 14.49 17.28
CA ILE A 198 15.73 15.75 17.92
C ILE A 198 17.22 15.70 18.25
N THR A 199 18.01 16.48 17.56
CA THR A 199 19.47 16.54 17.75
C THR A 199 19.85 17.27 19.03
N GLY A 200 21.13 17.19 19.43
CA GLY A 200 21.63 17.82 20.65
C GLY A 200 21.53 19.34 20.70
N ASP A 201 21.43 19.99 19.56
CA ASP A 201 21.22 21.44 19.40
C ASP A 201 19.73 21.83 19.23
N GLY A 202 18.82 20.86 19.31
CA GLY A 202 17.38 21.08 19.18
C GLY A 202 16.87 21.15 17.75
N THR A 203 17.65 20.70 16.76
CA THR A 203 17.21 20.62 15.36
C THR A 203 16.35 19.37 15.16
N LEU A 204 15.26 19.49 14.38
CA LEU A 204 14.44 18.37 13.89
C LEU A 204 15.05 17.84 12.59
N GLY A 205 15.75 16.71 12.68
CA GLY A 205 16.20 15.96 11.50
C GLY A 205 15.12 14.98 11.05
N GLU A 206 14.79 14.96 9.77
CA GLU A 206 13.92 13.89 9.24
C GLU A 206 14.72 12.59 9.13
N ASP A 207 14.10 11.49 9.58
CA ASP A 207 14.62 10.13 9.48
C ASP A 207 13.62 9.25 8.71
N TYR A 208 13.98 8.88 7.50
CA TYR A 208 13.21 7.95 6.68
C TYR A 208 13.82 6.55 6.80
N GLN A 209 13.03 5.59 7.27
CA GLN A 209 13.43 4.18 7.29
C GLN A 209 12.87 3.44 6.08
N ASP A 210 13.61 2.48 5.53
CA ASP A 210 13.23 1.72 4.32
C ASP A 210 11.86 1.04 4.40
N GLY A 211 11.34 0.78 5.59
CA GLY A 211 10.02 0.17 5.83
C GLY A 211 8.85 1.15 5.85
N ASP A 212 9.09 2.45 5.96
CA ASP A 212 8.04 3.46 6.20
C ASP A 212 7.11 3.68 4.98
N GLN A 213 7.56 3.28 3.78
CA GLN A 213 6.76 3.35 2.56
C GLN A 213 5.60 2.35 2.50
N TYR A 214 5.59 1.32 3.37
CA TYR A 214 4.57 0.28 3.41
C TYR A 214 3.71 0.42 4.67
N PRO A 215 2.38 0.29 4.56
CA PRO A 215 1.52 0.31 5.74
C PRO A 215 1.66 -0.97 6.56
N THR A 216 1.48 -0.87 7.86
CA THR A 216 1.10 -2.05 8.65
C THR A 216 -0.36 -2.37 8.38
N LEU A 217 -0.68 -3.64 8.13
CA LEU A 217 -2.03 -4.12 7.79
C LEU A 217 -2.61 -4.92 8.94
N THR A 218 -3.85 -4.60 9.31
CA THR A 218 -4.61 -5.37 10.31
C THR A 218 -6.06 -5.55 9.84
N TRP A 219 -6.65 -6.72 10.11
CA TRP A 219 -8.07 -7.00 9.89
C TRP A 219 -8.86 -6.76 11.17
N GLU A 220 -10.01 -6.07 11.06
CA GLU A 220 -10.94 -5.93 12.17
C GLU A 220 -11.77 -7.21 12.43
#